data_8ecf6c8d9451e35e08927533813778f8
#
_entry.id   8ecf6c8d9451e35e08927533813778f8
#
_cell.length_a   1.000
_cell.length_b   1.000
_cell.length_c   1.000
_cell.angle_alpha   90.00
_cell.angle_beta   90.00
_cell.angle_gamma   90.00
#
_symmetry.space_group_name_H-M   'P 1'
#
loop_
_entity.id
_entity.type
_entity.pdbx_description
1 polymer ?
#
loop_
_entity_poly.entity_id
_entity_poly.type
_entity_poly.pdbx_seq_one_letter_code
_entity_poly.pdbx_strand_id
1 'polypeptide(L)'
;PARLGAAVSATEDLIAAADAHSAHTYHPLPVVIATADGAWMTDVEGRRYLDFLAGYSALNFGHGNRRLLDAARAQLERVTLTSRAFHHDRFGAFCERLAALCGMETVLPMNTGAEAVETAVKTARKWGYKVKGVPAEMAKIVVAGNNFHGRTTTVISFSTDPEARADFGPYTPGFQIVPYGDMTAMRSAVTENTVAVLLEPIQGEAGVLVPPAGYLAAVRELTRER
;
A
#
# COMPACT_ATOMS: atom_id res chain seq x y z
N PRO A 1 5.61 27.50 49.52
CA PRO A 1 5.48 26.13 49.18
C PRO A 1 5.80 25.99 47.68
N ALA A 2 7.03 25.47 47.43
CA ALA A 2 7.47 25.14 46.10
C ALA A 2 6.52 24.07 45.54
N ARG A 3 5.86 24.30 44.41
CA ARG A 3 5.20 23.26 43.63
C ARG A 3 6.30 22.28 43.21
N LEU A 4 6.31 21.11 43.77
CA LEU A 4 7.04 19.98 43.23
C LEU A 4 6.55 19.85 41.78
N GLY A 5 7.41 20.09 40.79
CA GLY A 5 7.11 19.83 39.39
C GLY A 5 6.71 18.37 39.30
N ALA A 6 5.55 18.09 38.72
CA ALA A 6 5.16 16.72 38.39
C ALA A 6 6.30 16.13 37.54
N ALA A 7 6.77 14.94 37.91
CA ALA A 7 7.75 14.23 37.08
C ALA A 7 7.12 14.02 35.71
N VAL A 8 7.84 14.43 34.66
CA VAL A 8 7.42 14.22 33.26
C VAL A 8 7.29 12.72 33.06
N SER A 9 6.20 12.27 32.42
CA SER A 9 6.00 10.85 32.21
C SER A 9 6.93 10.32 31.12
N ALA A 10 7.25 9.03 31.15
CA ALA A 10 8.07 8.41 30.11
C ALA A 10 7.43 8.58 28.71
N THR A 11 6.12 8.62 28.64
CA THR A 11 5.37 8.91 27.40
C THR A 11 5.67 10.31 26.88
N GLU A 12 5.61 11.34 27.76
CA GLU A 12 5.87 12.74 27.37
C GLU A 12 7.31 12.95 26.89
N ASP A 13 8.30 12.38 27.59
CA ASP A 13 9.72 12.47 27.20
C ASP A 13 9.98 11.82 25.83
N LEU A 14 9.39 10.64 25.57
CA LEU A 14 9.56 9.94 24.30
C LEU A 14 8.86 10.66 23.14
N ILE A 15 7.67 11.22 23.36
CA ILE A 15 6.98 12.04 22.34
C ILE A 15 7.79 13.30 22.05
N ALA A 16 8.24 14.02 23.08
CA ALA A 16 9.04 15.23 22.90
C ALA A 16 10.35 14.97 22.13
N ALA A 17 11.00 13.85 22.40
CA ALA A 17 12.21 13.44 21.67
C ALA A 17 11.91 13.13 20.19
N ALA A 18 10.79 12.48 19.90
CA ALA A 18 10.35 12.21 18.53
C ALA A 18 9.99 13.52 17.79
N ASP A 19 9.24 14.40 18.41
CA ASP A 19 8.84 15.68 17.84
C ASP A 19 10.02 16.61 17.56
N ALA A 20 11.05 16.55 18.38
CA ALA A 20 12.24 17.37 18.19
C ALA A 20 13.10 16.95 16.97
N HIS A 21 13.00 15.69 16.51
CA HIS A 21 13.93 15.12 15.52
C HIS A 21 13.26 14.42 14.33
N SER A 22 11.93 14.34 14.28
CA SER A 22 11.20 13.75 13.13
C SER A 22 10.43 14.82 12.35
N ALA A 23 10.17 14.55 11.07
CA ALA A 23 9.27 15.37 10.28
C ALA A 23 7.82 15.12 10.71
N HIS A 24 7.04 16.20 10.91
CA HIS A 24 5.65 16.13 11.37
C HIS A 24 4.68 15.82 10.23
N THR A 25 4.89 14.71 9.55
CA THR A 25 4.05 14.25 8.43
C THR A 25 2.82 13.46 8.89
N TYR A 26 2.78 13.08 10.15
CA TYR A 26 1.68 12.41 10.83
C TYR A 26 1.37 13.07 12.16
N HIS A 27 0.14 12.87 12.65
CA HIS A 27 -0.28 13.27 13.99
C HIS A 27 -0.63 12.01 14.80
N PRO A 28 0.37 11.29 15.35
CA PRO A 28 0.15 10.07 16.12
C PRO A 28 -0.70 10.33 17.37
N LEU A 29 -1.43 9.31 17.82
CA LEU A 29 -2.08 9.34 19.12
C LEU A 29 -1.00 9.49 20.22
N PRO A 30 -1.30 10.18 21.34
CA PRO A 30 -0.33 10.40 22.40
C PRO A 30 -0.14 9.14 23.27
N VAL A 31 0.24 8.04 22.62
CA VAL A 31 0.47 6.72 23.22
C VAL A 31 1.77 6.16 22.68
N VAL A 32 2.67 5.74 23.56
CA VAL A 32 3.96 5.15 23.18
C VAL A 32 3.91 3.65 23.43
N ILE A 33 3.72 2.86 22.39
CA ILE A 33 3.66 1.38 22.50
C ILE A 33 5.06 0.81 22.69
N ALA A 34 5.22 -0.03 23.73
CA ALA A 34 6.46 -0.69 24.09
C ALA A 34 6.49 -2.17 23.71
N THR A 35 5.37 -2.89 23.90
CA THR A 35 5.27 -4.32 23.61
C THR A 35 3.91 -4.66 23.03
N ALA A 36 3.83 -5.79 22.32
CA ALA A 36 2.57 -6.29 21.80
C ALA A 36 2.58 -7.82 21.65
N ASP A 37 1.42 -8.44 21.82
CA ASP A 37 1.20 -9.88 21.66
C ASP A 37 -0.24 -10.15 21.17
N GLY A 38 -0.38 -10.96 20.14
CA GLY A 38 -1.66 -11.23 19.49
C GLY A 38 -2.34 -9.93 19.02
N ALA A 39 -3.51 -9.64 19.56
CA ALA A 39 -4.26 -8.41 19.29
C ALA A 39 -4.09 -7.34 20.38
N TRP A 40 -3.16 -7.48 21.29
CA TRP A 40 -2.97 -6.57 22.40
C TRP A 40 -1.64 -5.81 22.30
N MET A 41 -1.69 -4.52 22.60
CA MET A 41 -0.53 -3.65 22.72
C MET A 41 -0.42 -3.13 24.15
N THR A 42 0.79 -2.89 24.62
CA THR A 42 1.05 -2.33 25.95
C THR A 42 1.97 -1.13 25.79
N ASP A 43 1.60 0.01 26.39
CA ASP A 43 2.42 1.23 26.35
C ASP A 43 3.58 1.18 27.37
N VAL A 44 4.41 2.21 27.32
CA VAL A 44 5.57 2.34 28.23
C VAL A 44 5.19 2.49 29.69
N GLU A 45 3.94 2.82 29.98
CA GLU A 45 3.41 2.94 31.35
C GLU A 45 2.62 1.70 31.80
N GLY A 46 2.61 0.64 30.97
CA GLY A 46 1.96 -0.63 31.28
C GLY A 46 0.46 -0.69 31.00
N ARG A 47 -0.12 0.33 30.39
CA ARG A 47 -1.54 0.32 30.00
C ARG A 47 -1.73 -0.54 28.76
N ARG A 48 -2.82 -1.33 28.74
CA ARG A 48 -3.11 -2.24 27.64
C ARG A 48 -4.19 -1.69 26.72
N TYR A 49 -4.01 -1.92 25.42
CA TYR A 49 -4.92 -1.52 24.36
C TYR A 49 -5.20 -2.69 23.44
N LEU A 50 -6.45 -2.81 22.98
CA LEU A 50 -6.80 -3.75 21.92
C LEU A 50 -6.48 -3.07 20.57
N ASP A 51 -5.66 -3.74 19.76
CA ASP A 51 -5.22 -3.21 18.46
C ASP A 51 -6.28 -3.45 17.37
N PHE A 52 -7.11 -2.44 17.12
CA PHE A 52 -8.05 -2.45 16.00
C PHE A 52 -7.47 -1.84 14.71
N LEU A 53 -6.26 -1.29 14.76
CA LEU A 53 -5.60 -0.73 13.59
C LEU A 53 -4.82 -1.80 12.81
N ALA A 54 -4.18 -2.73 13.53
CA ALA A 54 -3.39 -3.83 12.97
C ALA A 54 -2.38 -3.38 11.88
N GLY A 55 -1.70 -2.24 12.11
CA GLY A 55 -0.78 -1.65 11.13
C GLY A 55 -1.47 -1.34 9.80
N TYR A 56 -2.64 -0.73 9.81
CA TYR A 56 -3.50 -0.49 8.64
C TYR A 56 -3.86 -1.78 7.90
N SER A 57 -4.30 -2.79 8.65
CA SER A 57 -4.66 -4.13 8.17
C SER A 57 -3.49 -4.95 7.59
N ALA A 58 -2.25 -4.54 7.83
CA ALA A 58 -1.07 -5.30 7.39
C ALA A 58 -0.68 -6.43 8.36
N LEU A 59 -1.09 -6.33 9.63
CA LEU A 59 -0.73 -7.27 10.69
C LEU A 59 -1.80 -8.37 10.87
N ASN A 60 -2.11 -9.10 9.80
CA ASN A 60 -3.22 -10.05 9.75
C ASN A 60 -3.08 -11.27 10.69
N PHE A 61 -1.86 -11.57 11.16
CA PHE A 61 -1.57 -12.74 12.01
C PHE A 61 -1.32 -12.37 13.47
N GLY A 62 -1.55 -11.10 13.82
CA GLY A 62 -1.29 -10.56 15.16
C GLY A 62 0.18 -10.31 15.46
N HIS A 63 0.44 -9.60 16.54
CA HIS A 63 1.78 -9.34 17.04
C HIS A 63 2.42 -10.63 17.56
N GLY A 64 3.73 -10.78 17.38
CA GLY A 64 4.49 -11.87 17.99
C GLY A 64 4.18 -13.28 17.48
N ASN A 65 3.55 -13.46 16.31
CA ASN A 65 3.22 -14.77 15.76
C ASN A 65 4.45 -15.69 15.71
N ARG A 66 4.43 -16.76 16.50
CA ARG A 66 5.59 -17.66 16.70
C ARG A 66 6.05 -18.29 15.40
N ARG A 67 5.14 -18.74 14.53
CA ARG A 67 5.51 -19.40 13.26
C ARG A 67 6.28 -18.44 12.35
N LEU A 68 5.85 -17.17 12.29
CA LEU A 68 6.51 -16.14 11.48
C LEU A 68 7.87 -15.78 12.07
N LEU A 69 7.94 -15.57 13.40
CA LEU A 69 9.19 -15.24 14.09
C LEU A 69 10.23 -16.36 13.96
N ASP A 70 9.83 -17.61 14.15
CA ASP A 70 10.74 -18.75 14.09
C ASP A 70 11.25 -18.96 12.64
N ALA A 71 10.38 -18.79 11.63
CA ALA A 71 10.80 -18.83 10.24
C ALA A 71 11.79 -17.70 9.90
N ALA A 72 11.53 -16.48 10.38
CA ALA A 72 12.42 -15.34 10.17
C ALA A 72 13.78 -15.56 10.85
N ARG A 73 13.82 -15.99 12.11
CA ARG A 73 15.06 -16.29 12.84
C ARG A 73 15.89 -17.35 12.13
N ALA A 74 15.28 -18.47 11.78
CA ALA A 74 15.95 -19.56 11.08
C ALA A 74 16.52 -19.12 9.72
N GLN A 75 15.84 -18.21 9.01
CA GLN A 75 16.34 -17.70 7.74
C GLN A 75 17.50 -16.70 7.93
N LEU A 76 17.41 -15.80 8.92
CA LEU A 76 18.47 -14.84 9.22
C LEU A 76 19.79 -15.52 9.63
N GLU A 77 19.73 -16.65 10.33
CA GLU A 77 20.92 -17.46 10.69
C GLU A 77 21.56 -18.14 9.47
N ARG A 78 20.82 -18.36 8.37
CA ARG A 78 21.35 -19.00 7.15
C ARG A 78 21.93 -17.96 6.18
N VAL A 79 21.11 -17.01 5.77
CA VAL A 79 21.51 -15.94 4.86
C VAL A 79 20.54 -14.76 4.98
N THR A 80 21.07 -13.59 5.19
CA THR A 80 20.29 -12.36 5.40
C THR A 80 19.84 -11.72 4.08
N LEU A 81 20.78 -11.55 3.13
CA LEU A 81 20.53 -10.88 1.86
C LEU A 81 21.50 -11.39 0.78
N THR A 82 20.97 -11.77 -0.37
CA THR A 82 21.76 -12.17 -1.53
C THR A 82 21.74 -11.15 -2.66
N SER A 83 20.83 -10.19 -2.65
CA SER A 83 20.42 -9.38 -3.80
C SER A 83 19.88 -10.21 -4.99
N ARG A 84 19.49 -9.54 -6.08
CA ARG A 84 19.05 -10.22 -7.33
C ARG A 84 20.22 -10.65 -8.23
N ALA A 85 21.46 -10.36 -7.80
CA ALA A 85 22.65 -10.84 -8.51
C ALA A 85 22.86 -12.36 -8.36
N PHE A 86 22.25 -12.96 -7.35
CA PHE A 86 22.31 -14.39 -7.10
C PHE A 86 20.92 -15.02 -7.05
N HIS A 87 20.82 -16.31 -7.35
CA HIS A 87 19.64 -17.10 -7.03
C HIS A 87 19.58 -17.39 -5.53
N HIS A 88 18.34 -17.48 -5.01
CA HIS A 88 18.08 -17.82 -3.62
C HIS A 88 17.19 -19.07 -3.55
N ASP A 89 17.52 -20.02 -2.66
CA ASP A 89 16.85 -21.31 -2.54
C ASP A 89 15.36 -21.24 -2.17
N ARG A 90 14.90 -20.13 -1.59
CA ARG A 90 13.50 -19.91 -1.21
C ARG A 90 12.69 -19.12 -2.25
N PHE A 91 13.36 -18.40 -3.12
CA PHE A 91 12.70 -17.44 -4.02
C PHE A 91 11.79 -18.15 -5.04
N GLY A 92 12.25 -19.24 -5.64
CA GLY A 92 11.45 -20.02 -6.62
C GLY A 92 10.15 -20.52 -6.01
N ALA A 93 10.22 -21.19 -4.86
CA ALA A 93 9.03 -21.70 -4.16
C ALA A 93 8.07 -20.57 -3.69
N PHE A 94 8.61 -19.40 -3.32
CA PHE A 94 7.78 -18.22 -3.01
C PHE A 94 7.01 -17.75 -4.24
N CYS A 95 7.69 -17.57 -5.38
CA CYS A 95 7.06 -17.12 -6.62
C CYS A 95 6.00 -18.11 -7.12
N GLU A 96 6.29 -19.41 -7.08
CA GLU A 96 5.35 -20.48 -7.46
C GLU A 96 4.05 -20.41 -6.65
N ARG A 97 4.16 -20.34 -5.32
CA ARG A 97 3.00 -20.27 -4.43
C ARG A 97 2.19 -18.98 -4.62
N LEU A 98 2.87 -17.86 -4.76
CA LEU A 98 2.20 -16.58 -4.94
C LEU A 98 1.53 -16.48 -6.31
N ALA A 99 2.17 -16.96 -7.38
CA ALA A 99 1.59 -17.04 -8.71
C ALA A 99 0.32 -17.89 -8.70
N ALA A 100 0.37 -19.09 -8.10
CA ALA A 100 -0.79 -19.95 -7.95
C ALA A 100 -1.93 -19.32 -7.14
N LEU A 101 -1.61 -18.65 -6.02
CA LEU A 101 -2.58 -17.95 -5.19
C LEU A 101 -3.29 -16.82 -5.95
N CYS A 102 -2.56 -16.09 -6.77
CA CYS A 102 -3.08 -14.95 -7.54
C CYS A 102 -3.69 -15.36 -8.91
N GLY A 103 -3.57 -16.63 -9.30
CA GLY A 103 -4.00 -17.09 -10.63
C GLY A 103 -3.19 -16.45 -11.76
N MET A 104 -1.89 -16.21 -11.55
CA MET A 104 -0.97 -15.58 -12.48
C MET A 104 0.19 -16.52 -12.82
N GLU A 105 0.88 -16.27 -13.92
CA GLU A 105 2.01 -17.10 -14.37
C GLU A 105 3.32 -16.71 -13.71
N THR A 106 3.51 -15.42 -13.44
CA THR A 106 4.78 -14.88 -12.94
C THR A 106 4.58 -13.84 -11.83
N VAL A 107 5.62 -13.66 -11.02
CA VAL A 107 5.67 -12.71 -9.91
C VAL A 107 6.87 -11.79 -10.08
N LEU A 108 6.65 -10.50 -9.91
CA LEU A 108 7.70 -9.50 -9.82
C LEU A 108 7.63 -8.81 -8.46
N PRO A 109 8.34 -9.29 -7.45
CA PRO A 109 8.29 -8.72 -6.11
C PRO A 109 9.05 -7.40 -6.02
N MET A 110 8.51 -6.47 -5.24
CA MET A 110 9.09 -5.18 -4.90
C MET A 110 9.27 -5.05 -3.38
N ASN A 111 9.94 -3.99 -2.93
CA ASN A 111 10.22 -3.81 -1.50
C ASN A 111 9.04 -3.18 -0.75
N THR A 112 8.23 -2.37 -1.43
CA THR A 112 7.10 -1.66 -0.83
C THR A 112 5.86 -1.70 -1.74
N GLY A 113 4.68 -1.41 -1.18
CA GLY A 113 3.44 -1.26 -1.95
C GLY A 113 3.55 -0.15 -3.00
N ALA A 114 4.15 0.99 -2.65
CA ALA A 114 4.37 2.10 -3.58
C ALA A 114 5.25 1.70 -4.77
N GLU A 115 6.35 0.96 -4.53
CA GLU A 115 7.19 0.42 -5.61
C GLU A 115 6.44 -0.60 -6.48
N ALA A 116 5.60 -1.43 -5.89
CA ALA A 116 4.76 -2.38 -6.63
C ALA A 116 3.78 -1.64 -7.56
N VAL A 117 3.12 -0.59 -7.09
CA VAL A 117 2.23 0.25 -7.89
C VAL A 117 3.00 0.96 -9.02
N GLU A 118 4.13 1.60 -8.72
CA GLU A 118 4.98 2.25 -9.74
C GLU A 118 5.43 1.26 -10.82
N THR A 119 5.80 0.04 -10.41
CA THR A 119 6.21 -1.02 -11.33
C THR A 119 5.03 -1.51 -12.17
N ALA A 120 3.83 -1.65 -11.59
CA ALA A 120 2.62 -2.02 -12.31
C ALA A 120 2.26 -0.96 -13.36
N VAL A 121 2.30 0.34 -13.01
CA VAL A 121 2.09 1.47 -13.93
C VAL A 121 3.08 1.43 -15.10
N LYS A 122 4.38 1.28 -14.80
CA LYS A 122 5.42 1.17 -15.83
C LYS A 122 5.21 -0.03 -16.76
N THR A 123 4.87 -1.18 -16.17
CA THR A 123 4.65 -2.42 -16.93
C THR A 123 3.45 -2.30 -17.84
N ALA A 124 2.33 -1.76 -17.34
CA ALA A 124 1.12 -1.51 -18.13
C ALA A 124 1.40 -0.57 -19.31
N ARG A 125 2.12 0.54 -19.10
CA ARG A 125 2.52 1.46 -20.18
C ARG A 125 3.40 0.76 -21.21
N LYS A 126 4.42 0.01 -20.78
CA LYS A 126 5.31 -0.72 -21.67
C LYS A 126 4.56 -1.77 -22.50
N TRP A 127 3.64 -2.52 -21.89
CA TRP A 127 2.78 -3.45 -22.57
C TRP A 127 1.89 -2.73 -23.60
N GLY A 128 1.27 -1.62 -23.23
CA GLY A 128 0.44 -0.81 -24.11
C GLY A 128 1.18 -0.38 -25.38
N TYR A 129 2.41 0.09 -25.25
CA TYR A 129 3.19 0.52 -26.41
C TYR A 129 3.76 -0.63 -27.24
N LYS A 130 4.22 -1.71 -26.59
CA LYS A 130 4.95 -2.78 -27.28
C LYS A 130 4.07 -3.93 -27.76
N VAL A 131 2.92 -4.16 -27.13
CA VAL A 131 2.02 -5.29 -27.40
C VAL A 131 0.68 -4.82 -27.94
N LYS A 132 0.02 -3.88 -27.25
CA LYS A 132 -1.29 -3.37 -27.66
C LYS A 132 -1.21 -2.40 -28.85
N GLY A 133 -0.05 -1.77 -29.10
CA GLY A 133 0.14 -0.83 -30.21
C GLY A 133 -0.42 0.57 -29.96
N VAL A 134 -0.57 0.97 -28.69
CA VAL A 134 -0.98 2.34 -28.35
C VAL A 134 0.07 3.34 -28.88
N PRO A 135 -0.34 4.45 -29.54
CA PRO A 135 0.59 5.46 -29.99
C PRO A 135 1.44 6.05 -28.87
N ALA A 136 2.66 6.47 -29.18
CA ALA A 136 3.59 7.05 -28.21
C ALA A 136 2.90 8.17 -27.39
N GLU A 137 3.15 8.20 -26.09
CA GLU A 137 2.61 9.16 -25.11
C GLU A 137 1.07 9.13 -24.92
N MET A 138 0.35 8.22 -25.57
CA MET A 138 -1.12 8.15 -25.51
C MET A 138 -1.65 7.13 -24.50
N ALA A 139 -0.78 6.32 -23.85
CA ALA A 139 -1.21 5.31 -22.90
C ALA A 139 -1.94 5.93 -21.70
N LYS A 140 -3.14 5.41 -21.40
CA LYS A 140 -3.98 5.85 -20.29
C LYS A 140 -4.20 4.71 -19.30
N ILE A 141 -4.20 5.06 -18.02
CA ILE A 141 -4.59 4.17 -16.92
C ILE A 141 -5.82 4.78 -16.26
N VAL A 142 -6.89 4.00 -16.17
CA VAL A 142 -8.12 4.42 -15.47
C VAL A 142 -8.00 4.05 -14.01
N VAL A 143 -8.29 4.99 -13.11
CA VAL A 143 -8.24 4.83 -11.66
C VAL A 143 -9.56 5.29 -11.04
N ALA A 144 -9.88 4.80 -9.85
CA ALA A 144 -11.04 5.29 -9.11
C ALA A 144 -10.70 6.54 -8.27
N GLY A 145 -11.65 7.41 -8.05
CA GLY A 145 -11.55 8.47 -7.04
C GLY A 145 -11.45 7.89 -5.63
N ASN A 146 -10.99 8.68 -4.68
CA ASN A 146 -10.74 8.30 -3.28
C ASN A 146 -9.75 7.13 -3.11
N ASN A 147 -8.87 6.92 -4.10
CA ASN A 147 -7.89 5.86 -4.07
C ASN A 147 -6.71 6.17 -3.13
N PHE A 148 -6.10 5.10 -2.61
CA PHE A 148 -4.80 5.18 -1.96
C PHE A 148 -3.85 4.10 -2.52
N HIS A 149 -2.85 4.54 -3.28
CA HIS A 149 -1.86 3.67 -3.89
C HIS A 149 -0.41 4.02 -3.49
N GLY A 150 -0.24 4.82 -2.44
CA GLY A 150 1.03 5.34 -1.96
C GLY A 150 1.15 6.86 -2.12
N ARG A 151 2.36 7.37 -1.94
CA ARG A 151 2.64 8.83 -1.91
C ARG A 151 3.80 9.25 -2.81
N THR A 152 4.13 8.47 -3.83
CA THR A 152 5.11 8.85 -4.83
C THR A 152 4.56 9.93 -5.75
N THR A 153 5.42 10.65 -6.46
CA THR A 153 5.02 11.72 -7.39
C THR A 153 4.10 11.22 -8.50
N THR A 154 4.26 9.98 -8.97
CA THR A 154 3.32 9.38 -9.94
C THR A 154 1.98 9.09 -9.29
N VAL A 155 1.97 8.51 -8.10
CA VAL A 155 0.73 8.11 -7.42
C VAL A 155 -0.12 9.31 -7.01
N ILE A 156 0.49 10.37 -6.47
CA ILE A 156 -0.26 11.60 -6.12
C ILE A 156 -0.84 12.30 -7.34
N SER A 157 -0.32 12.02 -8.54
CA SER A 157 -0.85 12.61 -9.79
C SER A 157 -2.30 12.22 -10.06
N PHE A 158 -2.74 11.08 -9.55
CA PHE A 158 -4.12 10.61 -9.67
C PHE A 158 -4.85 10.46 -8.32
N SER A 159 -4.30 11.01 -7.25
CA SER A 159 -5.00 11.16 -5.98
C SER A 159 -6.11 12.20 -6.08
N THR A 160 -7.23 11.97 -5.43
CA THR A 160 -8.31 12.96 -5.23
C THR A 160 -8.25 13.62 -3.86
N ASP A 161 -7.28 13.26 -3.02
CA ASP A 161 -7.01 13.88 -1.74
C ASP A 161 -6.21 15.18 -1.95
N PRO A 162 -6.78 16.35 -1.60
CA PRO A 162 -6.10 17.62 -1.76
C PRO A 162 -4.81 17.73 -0.92
N GLU A 163 -4.79 17.15 0.29
CA GLU A 163 -3.62 17.21 1.18
C GLU A 163 -2.45 16.39 0.62
N ALA A 164 -2.75 15.26 -0.02
CA ALA A 164 -1.72 14.44 -0.64
C ALA A 164 -1.19 15.02 -1.95
N ARG A 165 -1.94 15.94 -2.59
CA ARG A 165 -1.65 16.42 -3.95
C ARG A 165 -1.17 17.86 -4.02
N ALA A 166 -1.71 18.78 -3.20
CA ALA A 166 -1.42 20.20 -3.30
C ALA A 166 0.09 20.48 -3.24
N ASP A 167 0.56 21.40 -4.10
CA ASP A 167 1.93 21.91 -4.14
C ASP A 167 3.04 20.91 -4.50
N PHE A 168 2.70 19.69 -4.94
CA PHE A 168 3.65 18.65 -5.35
C PHE A 168 3.77 18.46 -6.87
N GLY A 169 3.23 19.38 -7.68
CA GLY A 169 3.38 19.34 -9.14
C GLY A 169 4.82 19.60 -9.63
N PRO A 170 5.15 19.33 -10.91
CA PRO A 170 4.24 18.91 -11.99
C PRO A 170 3.82 17.44 -11.88
N TYR A 171 2.57 17.18 -12.29
CA TYR A 171 1.98 15.84 -12.15
C TYR A 171 2.25 14.95 -13.36
N THR A 172 2.43 13.65 -13.10
CA THR A 172 2.60 12.64 -14.14
C THR A 172 1.31 12.48 -14.95
N PRO A 173 1.32 12.62 -16.28
CA PRO A 173 0.14 12.49 -17.14
C PRO A 173 -0.26 11.04 -17.40
N GLY A 174 -1.40 10.86 -18.09
CA GLY A 174 -1.87 9.56 -18.56
C GLY A 174 -2.77 8.82 -17.57
N PHE A 175 -3.37 9.51 -16.61
CA PHE A 175 -4.36 8.94 -15.71
C PHE A 175 -5.74 9.56 -15.95
N GLN A 176 -6.78 8.72 -15.86
CA GLN A 176 -8.16 9.15 -15.91
C GLN A 176 -8.89 8.65 -14.67
N ILE A 177 -9.44 9.60 -13.89
CA ILE A 177 -10.13 9.32 -12.63
C ILE A 177 -11.62 9.16 -12.92
N VAL A 178 -12.24 8.12 -12.36
CA VAL A 178 -13.70 7.86 -12.42
C VAL A 178 -14.24 7.66 -11.00
N PRO A 179 -15.53 7.88 -10.75
CA PRO A 179 -16.12 7.52 -9.45
C PRO A 179 -15.99 6.03 -9.17
N TYR A 180 -15.65 5.67 -7.92
CA TYR A 180 -15.55 4.28 -7.50
C TYR A 180 -16.95 3.63 -7.49
N GLY A 181 -17.06 2.45 -8.08
CA GLY A 181 -18.33 1.73 -8.18
C GLY A 181 -19.23 2.15 -9.35
N ASP A 182 -18.88 3.19 -10.11
CA ASP A 182 -19.65 3.65 -11.27
C ASP A 182 -19.19 2.92 -12.55
N MET A 183 -19.95 1.91 -12.95
CA MET A 183 -19.67 1.13 -14.16
C MET A 183 -19.92 1.92 -15.44
N THR A 184 -20.80 2.90 -15.43
CA THR A 184 -21.09 3.75 -16.58
C THR A 184 -19.91 4.67 -16.86
N ALA A 185 -19.40 5.33 -15.84
CA ALA A 185 -18.21 6.15 -15.95
C ALA A 185 -16.98 5.31 -16.35
N MET A 186 -16.84 4.10 -15.79
CA MET A 186 -15.77 3.17 -16.13
C MET A 186 -15.80 2.78 -17.61
N ARG A 187 -16.96 2.39 -18.16
CA ARG A 187 -17.10 2.06 -19.59
C ARG A 187 -16.78 3.23 -20.51
N SER A 188 -17.16 4.43 -20.12
CA SER A 188 -16.85 5.65 -20.89
C SER A 188 -15.37 6.02 -20.86
N ALA A 189 -14.66 5.71 -19.76
CA ALA A 189 -13.26 6.03 -19.59
C ALA A 189 -12.32 5.04 -20.29
N VAL A 190 -12.72 3.77 -20.41
CA VAL A 190 -11.91 2.72 -21.06
C VAL A 190 -12.04 2.84 -22.58
N THR A 191 -10.93 3.23 -23.22
CA THR A 191 -10.82 3.44 -24.66
C THR A 191 -9.73 2.53 -25.25
N GLU A 192 -9.49 2.61 -26.56
CA GLU A 192 -8.41 1.90 -27.26
C GLU A 192 -7.01 2.25 -26.69
N ASN A 193 -6.84 3.45 -26.14
CA ASN A 193 -5.58 3.89 -25.54
C ASN A 193 -5.44 3.49 -24.04
N THR A 194 -6.44 2.86 -23.47
CA THR A 194 -6.39 2.40 -22.09
C THR A 194 -5.53 1.13 -21.98
N VAL A 195 -4.50 1.18 -21.15
CA VAL A 195 -3.54 0.07 -20.96
C VAL A 195 -3.74 -0.66 -19.66
N ALA A 196 -4.45 -0.07 -18.69
CA ALA A 196 -4.82 -0.71 -17.43
C ALA A 196 -6.00 0.00 -16.77
N VAL A 197 -6.65 -0.73 -15.88
CA VAL A 197 -7.53 -0.21 -14.82
C VAL A 197 -6.87 -0.58 -13.48
N LEU A 198 -6.66 0.42 -12.62
CA LEU A 198 -6.05 0.25 -11.30
C LEU A 198 -7.09 0.57 -10.23
N LEU A 199 -7.45 -0.44 -9.43
CA LEU A 199 -8.49 -0.36 -8.40
C LEU A 199 -8.05 -1.05 -7.11
N GLU A 200 -8.57 -0.56 -6.00
CA GLU A 200 -8.64 -1.31 -4.75
C GLU A 200 -9.91 -2.17 -4.76
N PRO A 201 -9.86 -3.44 -4.37
CA PRO A 201 -11.09 -4.25 -4.25
C PRO A 201 -12.02 -3.76 -3.13
N ILE A 202 -11.45 -3.17 -2.10
CA ILE A 202 -12.09 -2.41 -1.03
C ILE A 202 -11.21 -1.20 -0.79
N GLN A 203 -11.74 0.02 -0.89
CA GLN A 203 -10.95 1.21 -0.61
C GLN A 203 -10.80 1.36 0.92
N GLY A 204 -9.58 1.17 1.43
CA GLY A 204 -9.28 1.19 2.86
C GLY A 204 -9.25 2.61 3.44
N GLU A 205 -8.36 3.43 2.93
CA GLU A 205 -8.14 4.82 3.42
C GLU A 205 -9.37 5.72 3.23
N ALA A 206 -10.20 5.45 2.23
CA ALA A 206 -11.44 6.19 2.00
C ALA A 206 -12.57 5.88 3.01
N GLY A 207 -12.33 5.02 4.01
CA GLY A 207 -13.29 4.64 5.02
C GLY A 207 -13.93 3.26 4.82
N VAL A 208 -13.16 2.31 4.29
CA VAL A 208 -13.57 0.91 4.04
C VAL A 208 -14.77 0.85 3.07
N LEU A 209 -14.62 1.48 1.90
CA LEU A 209 -15.67 1.48 0.88
C LEU A 209 -15.68 0.16 0.11
N VAL A 210 -16.77 -0.58 0.23
CA VAL A 210 -17.03 -1.80 -0.54
C VAL A 210 -17.77 -1.43 -1.82
N PRO A 211 -17.34 -1.87 -3.02
CA PRO A 211 -18.00 -1.53 -4.26
C PRO A 211 -19.35 -2.25 -4.38
N PRO A 212 -20.27 -1.77 -5.25
CA PRO A 212 -21.51 -2.48 -5.56
C PRO A 212 -21.26 -3.93 -6.01
N ALA A 213 -22.17 -4.83 -5.67
CA ALA A 213 -22.09 -6.23 -6.08
C ALA A 213 -21.94 -6.34 -7.61
N GLY A 214 -21.00 -7.18 -8.05
CA GLY A 214 -20.72 -7.41 -9.47
C GLY A 214 -19.83 -6.36 -10.14
N TYR A 215 -19.53 -5.23 -9.50
CA TYR A 215 -18.71 -4.16 -10.11
C TYR A 215 -17.33 -4.66 -10.57
N LEU A 216 -16.57 -5.32 -9.70
CA LEU A 216 -15.23 -5.82 -10.04
C LEU A 216 -15.27 -6.87 -11.15
N ALA A 217 -16.28 -7.74 -11.16
CA ALA A 217 -16.47 -8.70 -12.23
C ALA A 217 -16.76 -8.01 -13.57
N ALA A 218 -17.65 -7.02 -13.59
CA ALA A 218 -17.97 -6.25 -14.78
C ALA A 218 -16.75 -5.44 -15.30
N VAL A 219 -15.92 -4.88 -14.40
CA VAL A 219 -14.65 -4.24 -14.79
C VAL A 219 -13.70 -5.26 -15.42
N ARG A 220 -13.61 -6.47 -14.84
CA ARG A 220 -12.75 -7.52 -15.41
C ARG A 220 -13.20 -7.97 -16.80
N GLU A 221 -14.49 -8.11 -17.01
CA GLU A 221 -15.06 -8.41 -18.34
C GLU A 221 -14.70 -7.29 -19.34
N LEU A 222 -14.98 -6.03 -18.99
CA LEU A 222 -14.64 -4.88 -19.81
C LEU A 222 -13.16 -4.86 -20.21
N THR A 223 -12.25 -5.15 -19.27
CA THR A 223 -10.80 -5.15 -19.55
C THR A 223 -10.33 -6.36 -20.36
N ARG A 224 -11.12 -7.44 -20.45
CA ARG A 224 -10.84 -8.58 -21.34
C ARG A 224 -11.29 -8.30 -22.78
N GLU A 225 -12.33 -7.49 -22.95
CA GLU A 225 -12.88 -7.12 -24.26
C GLU A 225 -12.02 -6.06 -24.97
N ARG A 226 -11.19 -5.33 -24.25
CA ARG A 226 -10.45 -4.15 -24.70
C ARG A 226 -8.93 -4.33 -24.64
#